data_b7c7b84c0df718d9daa73eb74f2e60fb
#
_entry.id   b7c7b84c0df718d9daa73eb74f2e60fb
#
_cell.length_a   1.000
_cell.length_b   1.000
_cell.length_c   1.000
_cell.angle_alpha   90.00
_cell.angle_beta   90.00
_cell.angle_gamma   90.00
#
_symmetry.space_group_name_H-M   'P 1'
#
loop_
_entity.id
_entity.type
_entity.pdbx_description
1 polymer ?
#
loop_
_entity_poly.entity_id
_entity_poly.type
_entity_poly.pdbx_seq_one_letter_code
_entity_poly.pdbx_strand_id
1 'polypeptide(L)'
;METSVVRQTPAVLHPAGIIDNKAVELYNYINNVNEYTIVVPDADVLSCVCGTNDNNLKLIENHLGTPVFTRGNELSVDTDDNSVRQEFQYIIDRIVDEINDGSRNTGDIIASVLNLERRADMEQTSILVPGALRKIYPRTQNQADYIMSMRRHDMVFCYGAAGSGKTFLAVAEALRLLLSRQKSKMIISRPVVEAGESLGFLPGDLQDKLNPYLRPFYDAMEMIIPRETVKRLVESGAIEIAPLAYM
;
A
#
# COMPACT_ATOMS: atom_id res chain seq x y z
N MET A 1 -10.84 -4.61 -24.35
CA MET A 1 -12.10 -4.06 -24.92
C MET A 1 -13.21 -4.99 -24.50
N GLU A 2 -13.80 -4.78 -23.34
CA GLU A 2 -15.02 -5.47 -22.96
C GLU A 2 -15.98 -4.48 -22.35
N THR A 3 -17.14 -4.49 -22.94
CA THR A 3 -18.23 -3.55 -22.84
C THR A 3 -18.93 -3.65 -21.49
N SER A 4 -18.93 -2.54 -20.77
CA SER A 4 -19.83 -2.30 -19.64
C SER A 4 -21.27 -2.35 -20.15
N VAL A 5 -22.04 -3.36 -19.72
CA VAL A 5 -23.46 -3.44 -20.00
C VAL A 5 -24.20 -2.49 -19.07
N VAL A 6 -24.45 -1.28 -19.56
CA VAL A 6 -25.42 -0.37 -18.94
C VAL A 6 -26.80 -0.94 -19.21
N ARG A 7 -27.43 -1.54 -18.21
CA ARG A 7 -28.85 -1.90 -18.28
C ARG A 7 -29.70 -0.64 -18.21
N GLN A 8 -30.24 -0.23 -19.36
CA GLN A 8 -31.24 0.83 -19.40
C GLN A 8 -32.54 0.34 -18.75
N THR A 9 -33.05 1.15 -17.82
CA THR A 9 -34.29 0.93 -17.09
C THR A 9 -35.49 0.95 -18.03
N PRO A 10 -36.40 -0.04 -18.02
CA PRO A 10 -37.66 0.05 -18.77
C PRO A 10 -38.58 1.07 -18.06
N ALA A 11 -39.06 2.05 -18.83
CA ALA A 11 -40.08 2.98 -18.35
C ALA A 11 -41.38 2.25 -18.04
N VAL A 12 -41.84 2.23 -16.79
CA VAL A 12 -43.13 1.72 -16.38
C VAL A 12 -44.18 2.82 -16.59
N LEU A 13 -44.95 2.73 -17.68
CA LEU A 13 -46.08 3.60 -17.95
C LEU A 13 -47.33 3.02 -17.28
N HIS A 14 -47.88 3.75 -16.31
CA HIS A 14 -49.20 3.45 -15.73
C HIS A 14 -50.32 4.11 -16.58
N PRO A 15 -51.44 3.47 -16.83
CA PRO A 15 -52.52 4.00 -17.71
C PRO A 15 -53.24 5.24 -17.19
N ALA A 16 -52.96 5.71 -15.99
CA ALA A 16 -53.64 6.85 -15.35
C ALA A 16 -52.78 8.10 -15.09
N GLY A 17 -51.52 8.15 -15.54
CA GLY A 17 -50.70 9.37 -15.47
C GLY A 17 -50.33 9.90 -14.09
N ILE A 18 -50.65 9.21 -13.00
CA ILE A 18 -50.30 9.58 -11.64
C ILE A 18 -49.24 8.59 -11.15
N ILE A 19 -48.01 9.03 -11.02
CA ILE A 19 -46.94 8.26 -10.42
C ILE A 19 -47.13 8.32 -8.90
N ASP A 20 -47.49 7.20 -8.29
CA ASP A 20 -47.48 7.08 -6.83
C ASP A 20 -46.02 7.03 -6.35
N ASN A 21 -45.60 8.07 -5.67
CA ASN A 21 -44.21 8.19 -5.14
C ASN A 21 -43.86 6.98 -4.25
N LYS A 22 -44.81 6.42 -3.51
CA LYS A 22 -44.59 5.21 -2.72
C LYS A 22 -44.34 3.97 -3.57
N ALA A 23 -45.03 3.85 -4.71
CA ALA A 23 -44.79 2.74 -5.63
C ALA A 23 -43.41 2.87 -6.33
N VAL A 24 -42.98 4.09 -6.61
CA VAL A 24 -41.62 4.37 -7.15
C VAL A 24 -40.56 4.07 -6.10
N GLU A 25 -40.76 4.50 -4.85
CA GLU A 25 -39.83 4.17 -3.74
C GLU A 25 -39.79 2.65 -3.50
N LEU A 26 -40.93 1.96 -3.54
CA LEU A 26 -41.00 0.49 -3.38
C LEU A 26 -40.33 -0.24 -4.56
N TYR A 27 -40.55 0.25 -5.79
CA TYR A 27 -39.90 -0.28 -6.99
C TYR A 27 -38.40 -0.09 -6.97
N ASN A 28 -37.93 1.09 -6.55
CA ASN A 28 -36.52 1.38 -6.38
C ASN A 28 -35.89 0.55 -5.25
N TYR A 29 -36.62 0.36 -4.13
CA TYR A 29 -36.22 -0.50 -3.03
C TYR A 29 -36.12 -1.99 -3.43
N ILE A 30 -37.08 -2.47 -4.26
CA ILE A 30 -37.10 -3.86 -4.74
C ILE A 30 -36.08 -4.12 -5.83
N ASN A 31 -35.75 -3.11 -6.68
CA ASN A 31 -34.89 -3.28 -7.85
C ASN A 31 -33.51 -2.65 -7.69
N ASN A 32 -33.16 -2.07 -6.53
CA ASN A 32 -31.89 -1.39 -6.28
C ASN A 32 -31.46 -0.49 -7.46
N VAL A 33 -32.36 0.41 -7.90
CA VAL A 33 -32.16 1.22 -9.13
C VAL A 33 -30.94 2.14 -9.05
N ASN A 34 -30.46 2.42 -7.83
CA ASN A 34 -29.31 3.28 -7.58
C ASN A 34 -28.01 2.51 -7.35
N GLU A 35 -28.06 1.18 -7.40
CA GLU A 35 -26.91 0.33 -7.15
C GLU A 35 -25.94 0.37 -8.34
N TYR A 36 -24.71 0.83 -8.08
CA TYR A 36 -23.62 0.75 -9.03
C TYR A 36 -22.76 -0.47 -8.71
N THR A 37 -22.62 -1.39 -9.66
CA THR A 37 -22.04 -2.71 -9.45
C THR A 37 -20.79 -2.93 -10.30
N ILE A 38 -19.76 -3.47 -9.70
CA ILE A 38 -18.52 -3.91 -10.35
C ILE A 38 -18.40 -5.42 -10.20
N VAL A 39 -18.12 -6.12 -11.29
CA VAL A 39 -17.90 -7.57 -11.28
C VAL A 39 -16.38 -7.83 -11.17
N VAL A 40 -15.97 -8.60 -10.17
CA VAL A 40 -14.61 -9.12 -10.00
C VAL A 40 -14.62 -10.62 -10.30
N PRO A 41 -14.22 -11.05 -11.52
CA PRO A 41 -14.41 -12.43 -11.97
C PRO A 41 -13.66 -13.47 -11.16
N ASP A 42 -12.49 -13.11 -10.64
CA ASP A 42 -11.61 -13.99 -9.86
C ASP A 42 -11.97 -13.93 -8.38
N ALA A 43 -12.35 -15.09 -7.81
CA ALA A 43 -12.77 -15.20 -6.41
C ALA A 43 -11.59 -14.95 -5.42
N ASP A 44 -10.37 -15.31 -5.80
CA ASP A 44 -9.19 -15.07 -4.95
C ASP A 44 -8.85 -13.57 -4.92
N VAL A 45 -8.96 -12.89 -6.07
CA VAL A 45 -8.81 -11.43 -6.17
C VAL A 45 -9.90 -10.75 -5.35
N LEU A 46 -11.17 -11.16 -5.48
CA LEU A 46 -12.26 -10.60 -4.70
C LEU A 46 -12.04 -10.78 -3.19
N SER A 47 -11.62 -11.98 -2.77
CA SER A 47 -11.30 -12.25 -1.36
C SER A 47 -10.17 -11.33 -0.85
N CYS A 48 -9.18 -11.06 -1.68
CA CYS A 48 -8.12 -10.10 -1.38
C CYS A 48 -8.64 -8.66 -1.27
N VAL A 49 -9.54 -8.25 -2.15
CA VAL A 49 -10.18 -6.92 -2.11
C VAL A 49 -11.00 -6.76 -0.83
N CYS A 50 -11.83 -7.74 -0.47
CA CYS A 50 -12.65 -7.71 0.74
C CYS A 50 -11.77 -7.73 2.02
N GLY A 51 -10.69 -8.51 1.99
CA GLY A 51 -9.82 -8.73 3.14
C GLY A 51 -10.44 -9.61 4.23
N THR A 52 -9.66 -9.92 5.25
CA THR A 52 -10.12 -10.75 6.37
C THR A 52 -11.26 -10.05 7.13
N ASN A 53 -12.42 -10.71 7.26
CA ASN A 53 -13.62 -10.17 7.92
C ASN A 53 -14.08 -8.82 7.32
N ASP A 54 -13.95 -8.65 6.02
CA ASP A 54 -14.33 -7.44 5.26
C ASP A 54 -13.68 -6.15 5.76
N ASN A 55 -12.50 -6.27 6.42
CA ASN A 55 -11.80 -5.11 6.94
C ASN A 55 -11.40 -4.11 5.87
N ASN A 56 -11.07 -4.59 4.68
CA ASN A 56 -10.71 -3.74 3.57
C ASN A 56 -11.92 -2.98 3.01
N LEU A 57 -13.09 -3.64 2.93
CA LEU A 57 -14.33 -2.98 2.50
C LEU A 57 -14.72 -1.86 3.46
N LYS A 58 -14.58 -2.06 4.77
CA LYS A 58 -14.84 -1.02 5.78
C LYS A 58 -13.96 0.22 5.60
N LEU A 59 -12.72 0.04 5.15
CA LEU A 59 -11.84 1.18 4.83
C LEU A 59 -12.36 1.95 3.61
N ILE A 60 -12.80 1.22 2.58
CA ILE A 60 -13.37 1.80 1.35
C ILE A 60 -14.70 2.50 1.68
N GLU A 61 -15.61 1.88 2.45
CA GLU A 61 -16.85 2.48 2.94
C GLU A 61 -16.62 3.80 3.68
N ASN A 62 -15.67 3.80 4.63
CA ASN A 62 -15.32 5.00 5.40
C ASN A 62 -14.80 6.13 4.51
N HIS A 63 -14.04 5.78 3.46
CA HIS A 63 -13.53 6.76 2.50
C HIS A 63 -14.63 7.34 1.61
N LEU A 64 -15.50 6.47 1.07
CA LEU A 64 -16.60 6.86 0.19
C LEU A 64 -17.77 7.52 0.93
N GLY A 65 -17.89 7.28 2.24
CA GLY A 65 -19.04 7.72 3.04
C GLY A 65 -20.34 6.97 2.72
N THR A 66 -20.27 5.84 2.02
CA THR A 66 -21.42 5.00 1.64
C THR A 66 -21.09 3.52 1.82
N PRO A 67 -22.07 2.67 2.20
CA PRO A 67 -21.88 1.22 2.33
C PRO A 67 -21.49 0.56 1.02
N VAL A 68 -20.60 -0.46 1.13
CA VAL A 68 -20.20 -1.33 0.02
C VAL A 68 -20.74 -2.73 0.29
N PHE A 69 -21.46 -3.27 -0.65
CA PHE A 69 -22.07 -4.59 -0.55
C PHE A 69 -21.35 -5.61 -1.43
N THR A 70 -21.30 -6.86 -0.98
CA THR A 70 -20.79 -7.98 -1.76
C THR A 70 -21.91 -9.00 -2.00
N ARG A 71 -22.07 -9.45 -3.24
CA ARG A 71 -22.98 -10.52 -3.61
C ARG A 71 -22.35 -11.41 -4.68
N GLY A 72 -21.92 -12.61 -4.29
CA GLY A 72 -21.21 -13.51 -5.20
C GLY A 72 -19.85 -12.91 -5.61
N ASN A 73 -19.70 -12.60 -6.88
CA ASN A 73 -18.50 -11.96 -7.45
C ASN A 73 -18.72 -10.46 -7.77
N GLU A 74 -19.74 -9.86 -7.20
CA GLU A 74 -20.09 -8.47 -7.40
C GLU A 74 -19.81 -7.63 -6.16
N LEU A 75 -19.29 -6.43 -6.38
CA LEU A 75 -19.13 -5.36 -5.40
C LEU A 75 -20.05 -4.22 -5.81
N SER A 76 -20.87 -3.70 -4.91
CA SER A 76 -21.81 -2.65 -5.24
C SER A 76 -21.89 -1.56 -4.18
N VAL A 77 -22.23 -0.33 -4.63
CA VAL A 77 -22.56 0.81 -3.81
C VAL A 77 -23.93 1.34 -4.18
N ASP A 78 -24.70 1.73 -3.16
CA ASP A 78 -26.03 2.34 -3.34
C ASP A 78 -25.88 3.86 -3.27
N THR A 79 -25.76 4.51 -4.43
CA THR A 79 -25.57 5.97 -4.52
C THR A 79 -26.01 6.51 -5.86
N ASP A 80 -26.62 7.70 -5.85
CA ASP A 80 -26.93 8.50 -7.05
C ASP A 80 -25.77 9.43 -7.45
N ASP A 81 -24.81 9.63 -6.56
CA ASP A 81 -23.68 10.51 -6.82
C ASP A 81 -22.70 9.87 -7.79
N ASN A 82 -22.61 10.45 -8.97
CA ASN A 82 -21.70 9.98 -10.02
C ASN A 82 -20.22 10.11 -9.64
N SER A 83 -19.88 11.05 -8.75
CA SER A 83 -18.50 11.20 -8.28
C SER A 83 -18.10 10.03 -7.38
N VAL A 84 -19.00 9.59 -6.50
CA VAL A 84 -18.80 8.41 -5.65
C VAL A 84 -18.67 7.13 -6.48
N ARG A 85 -19.50 6.98 -7.54
CA ARG A 85 -19.42 5.85 -8.47
C ARG A 85 -18.07 5.79 -9.18
N GLN A 86 -17.60 6.93 -9.69
CA GLN A 86 -16.30 7.03 -10.35
C GLN A 86 -15.14 6.74 -9.39
N GLU A 87 -15.24 7.26 -8.16
CA GLU A 87 -14.22 7.01 -7.14
C GLU A 87 -14.19 5.53 -6.73
N PHE A 88 -15.37 4.93 -6.53
CA PHE A 88 -15.49 3.50 -6.24
C PHE A 88 -14.88 2.64 -7.36
N GLN A 89 -15.23 2.92 -8.64
CA GLN A 89 -14.65 2.23 -9.79
C GLN A 89 -13.13 2.34 -9.80
N TYR A 90 -12.61 3.56 -9.63
CA TYR A 90 -11.16 3.80 -9.60
C TYR A 90 -10.46 3.00 -8.49
N ILE A 91 -11.02 3.01 -7.28
CA ILE A 91 -10.45 2.29 -6.13
C ILE A 91 -10.38 0.80 -6.42
N ILE A 92 -11.49 0.20 -6.89
CA ILE A 92 -11.56 -1.24 -7.15
C ILE A 92 -10.63 -1.63 -8.30
N ASP A 93 -10.66 -0.91 -9.43
CA ASP A 93 -9.78 -1.19 -10.58
C ASP A 93 -8.32 -1.15 -10.16
N ARG A 94 -7.93 -0.13 -9.38
CA ARG A 94 -6.55 0.03 -8.94
C ARG A 94 -6.09 -1.09 -8.00
N ILE A 95 -6.95 -1.51 -7.07
CA ILE A 95 -6.65 -2.63 -6.16
C ILE A 95 -6.52 -3.94 -6.95
N VAL A 96 -7.42 -4.19 -7.89
CA VAL A 96 -7.41 -5.38 -8.75
C VAL A 96 -6.16 -5.44 -9.60
N ASP A 97 -5.77 -4.33 -10.22
CA ASP A 97 -4.54 -4.25 -11.04
C ASP A 97 -3.31 -4.61 -10.20
N GLU A 98 -3.17 -4.02 -9.01
CA GLU A 98 -2.03 -4.26 -8.13
C GLU A 98 -1.98 -5.70 -7.59
N ILE A 99 -3.14 -6.33 -7.37
CA ILE A 99 -3.23 -7.76 -6.99
C ILE A 99 -2.80 -8.63 -8.16
N ASN A 100 -3.25 -8.35 -9.38
CA ASN A 100 -2.88 -9.08 -10.59
C ASN A 100 -1.38 -8.97 -10.91
N ASP A 101 -0.75 -7.85 -10.57
CA ASP A 101 0.71 -7.64 -10.66
C ASP A 101 1.50 -8.44 -9.60
N GLY A 102 0.83 -9.27 -8.80
CA GLY A 102 1.43 -10.19 -7.83
C GLY A 102 1.60 -9.62 -6.43
N SER A 103 1.03 -8.48 -6.13
CA SER A 103 1.07 -7.87 -4.81
C SER A 103 0.08 -8.56 -3.85
N ARG A 104 0.59 -9.14 -2.76
CA ARG A 104 -0.23 -9.89 -1.77
C ARG A 104 -0.63 -9.09 -0.53
N ASN A 105 -0.06 -7.91 -0.32
CA ASN A 105 -0.36 -7.09 0.86
C ASN A 105 -1.45 -6.06 0.56
N THR A 106 -2.69 -6.53 0.47
CA THR A 106 -3.85 -5.72 0.09
C THR A 106 -4.13 -4.55 1.04
N GLY A 107 -3.85 -4.70 2.34
CA GLY A 107 -4.03 -3.60 3.30
C GLY A 107 -3.14 -2.39 3.02
N ASP A 108 -1.88 -2.61 2.62
CA ASP A 108 -0.98 -1.51 2.24
C ASP A 108 -1.38 -0.87 0.91
N ILE A 109 -1.84 -1.67 -0.05
CA ILE A 109 -2.37 -1.18 -1.34
C ILE A 109 -3.55 -0.26 -1.08
N ILE A 110 -4.55 -0.73 -0.32
CA ILE A 110 -5.77 0.03 -0.03
C ILE A 110 -5.42 1.33 0.71
N ALA A 111 -4.59 1.26 1.76
CA ALA A 111 -4.15 2.45 2.47
C ALA A 111 -3.46 3.46 1.53
N SER A 112 -2.68 2.97 0.56
CA SER A 112 -2.04 3.81 -0.45
C SER A 112 -3.07 4.44 -1.41
N VAL A 113 -4.01 3.64 -1.94
CA VAL A 113 -5.04 4.11 -2.86
C VAL A 113 -5.93 5.17 -2.22
N LEU A 114 -6.34 4.97 -0.95
CA LEU A 114 -7.28 5.85 -0.26
C LEU A 114 -6.63 7.13 0.30
N ASN A 115 -5.33 7.10 0.66
CA ASN A 115 -4.66 8.20 1.36
C ASN A 115 -3.78 9.08 0.48
N LEU A 116 -3.57 8.74 -0.79
CA LEU A 116 -2.79 9.58 -1.70
C LEU A 116 -3.68 10.60 -2.41
N GLU A 117 -3.34 11.87 -2.26
CA GLU A 117 -4.09 12.99 -2.85
C GLU A 117 -4.04 13.01 -4.39
N ARG A 118 -3.02 12.38 -5.00
CA ARG A 118 -2.81 12.36 -6.44
C ARG A 118 -2.74 10.95 -6.99
N ARG A 119 -3.67 10.62 -7.88
CA ARG A 119 -3.75 9.32 -8.58
C ARG A 119 -2.47 8.90 -9.32
N ALA A 120 -1.71 9.87 -9.86
CA ALA A 120 -0.46 9.62 -10.56
C ALA A 120 0.73 9.27 -9.64
N ASP A 121 0.62 9.50 -8.34
CA ASP A 121 1.76 9.40 -7.42
C ASP A 121 2.02 7.97 -6.92
N MET A 122 1.03 7.08 -7.00
CA MET A 122 1.15 5.72 -6.45
C MET A 122 2.21 4.87 -7.17
N GLU A 123 2.23 4.87 -8.50
CA GLU A 123 3.27 4.15 -9.27
C GLU A 123 4.65 4.76 -9.05
N GLN A 124 4.71 6.09 -9.04
CA GLN A 124 5.96 6.81 -8.85
C GLN A 124 6.50 6.69 -7.43
N THR A 125 5.66 6.44 -6.44
CA THR A 125 6.04 6.35 -5.02
C THR A 125 6.12 4.94 -4.48
N SER A 126 5.64 3.93 -5.21
CA SER A 126 5.88 2.55 -4.84
C SER A 126 7.36 2.16 -5.00
N ILE A 127 7.84 1.24 -4.15
CA ILE A 127 9.22 0.73 -4.21
C ILE A 127 9.17 -0.74 -4.61
N LEU A 128 9.63 -1.03 -5.85
CA LEU A 128 9.84 -2.38 -6.33
C LEU A 128 11.32 -2.72 -6.25
N VAL A 129 11.68 -3.54 -5.27
CA VAL A 129 13.05 -4.04 -5.09
C VAL A 129 13.24 -5.31 -5.93
N PRO A 130 14.25 -5.42 -6.79
CA PRO A 130 14.52 -6.64 -7.56
C PRO A 130 14.70 -7.86 -6.64
N GLY A 131 13.94 -8.92 -6.87
CA GLY A 131 13.94 -10.11 -6.02
C GLY A 131 13.26 -9.95 -4.66
N ALA A 132 12.50 -8.88 -4.47
CA ALA A 132 11.73 -8.64 -3.26
C ALA A 132 10.60 -9.66 -3.10
N LEU A 133 10.23 -9.89 -1.84
CA LEU A 133 9.08 -10.69 -1.47
C LEU A 133 7.76 -10.01 -1.81
N ARG A 134 7.77 -8.67 -1.90
CA ARG A 134 6.59 -7.84 -2.18
C ARG A 134 6.98 -6.43 -2.65
N LYS A 135 6.08 -5.78 -3.37
CA LYS A 135 6.13 -4.35 -3.67
C LYS A 135 5.74 -3.56 -2.42
N ILE A 136 6.38 -2.42 -2.20
CA ILE A 136 6.18 -1.58 -1.01
C ILE A 136 5.44 -0.32 -1.43
N TYR A 137 4.34 -0.03 -0.74
CA TYR A 137 3.51 1.14 -0.99
C TYR A 137 3.58 2.11 0.19
N PRO A 138 3.61 3.43 -0.07
CA PRO A 138 3.42 4.42 0.97
C PRO A 138 1.98 4.36 1.49
N ARG A 139 1.80 4.37 2.81
CA ARG A 139 0.48 4.36 3.47
C ARG A 139 -0.08 5.76 3.72
N THR A 140 0.76 6.79 3.58
CA THR A 140 0.40 8.19 3.82
C THR A 140 1.12 9.08 2.82
N GLN A 141 0.56 10.29 2.62
CA GLN A 141 1.18 11.30 1.75
C GLN A 141 2.61 11.64 2.19
N ASN A 142 2.87 11.80 3.49
CA ASN A 142 4.21 12.07 4.01
C ASN A 142 5.22 10.96 3.67
N GLN A 143 4.80 9.70 3.63
CA GLN A 143 5.64 8.59 3.20
C GLN A 143 5.92 8.65 1.69
N ALA A 144 4.91 8.98 0.88
CA ALA A 144 5.07 9.19 -0.55
C ALA A 144 6.05 10.33 -0.84
N ASP A 145 5.88 11.47 -0.17
CA ASP A 145 6.77 12.63 -0.29
C ASP A 145 8.21 12.29 0.14
N TYR A 146 8.38 11.47 1.17
CA TYR A 146 9.68 11.00 1.61
C TYR A 146 10.36 10.13 0.53
N ILE A 147 9.65 9.19 -0.07
CA ILE A 147 10.17 8.36 -1.17
C ILE A 147 10.57 9.24 -2.35
N MET A 148 9.71 10.19 -2.75
CA MET A 148 10.01 11.11 -3.83
C MET A 148 11.21 12.01 -3.53
N SER A 149 11.35 12.46 -2.27
CA SER A 149 12.50 13.26 -1.83
C SER A 149 13.80 12.48 -1.96
N MET A 150 13.83 11.20 -1.55
CA MET A 150 15.01 10.34 -1.71
C MET A 150 15.42 10.12 -3.17
N ARG A 151 14.44 10.18 -4.10
CA ARG A 151 14.69 10.02 -5.55
C ARG A 151 15.16 11.28 -6.25
N ARG A 152 14.84 12.45 -5.68
CA ARG A 152 15.11 13.76 -6.29
C ARG A 152 16.32 14.48 -5.71
N HIS A 153 16.72 14.15 -4.48
CA HIS A 153 17.76 14.91 -3.76
C HIS A 153 18.88 13.99 -3.32
N ASP A 154 20.11 14.51 -3.35
CA ASP A 154 21.30 13.79 -2.90
C ASP A 154 21.34 13.64 -1.37
N MET A 155 20.71 14.53 -0.63
CA MET A 155 20.64 14.50 0.83
C MET A 155 19.21 14.75 1.30
N VAL A 156 18.72 13.87 2.19
CA VAL A 156 17.38 13.96 2.75
C VAL A 156 17.40 13.78 4.26
N PHE A 157 16.78 14.72 4.98
CA PHE A 157 16.56 14.62 6.42
C PHE A 157 15.12 14.22 6.68
N CYS A 158 14.91 13.10 7.40
CA CYS A 158 13.59 12.62 7.76
C CYS A 158 13.41 12.58 9.28
N TYR A 159 12.38 13.26 9.79
CA TYR A 159 12.04 13.26 11.20
C TYR A 159 10.56 12.91 11.39
N GLY A 160 10.19 12.48 12.58
CA GLY A 160 8.81 12.09 12.91
C GLY A 160 8.74 11.04 13.99
N ALA A 161 7.52 10.67 14.38
CA ALA A 161 7.24 9.70 15.46
C ALA A 161 7.89 8.33 15.22
N ALA A 162 8.15 7.60 16.30
CA ALA A 162 8.59 6.19 16.21
C ALA A 162 7.52 5.36 15.47
N GLY A 163 7.94 4.35 14.71
CA GLY A 163 7.03 3.47 13.97
C GLY A 163 6.44 4.07 12.67
N SER A 164 6.76 5.32 12.32
CA SER A 164 6.22 5.95 11.09
C SER A 164 6.86 5.47 9.76
N GLY A 165 7.71 4.43 9.78
CA GLY A 165 8.28 3.80 8.60
C GLY A 165 9.55 4.46 8.03
N LYS A 166 10.14 5.47 8.68
CA LYS A 166 11.31 6.21 8.18
C LYS A 166 12.48 5.30 7.77
N THR A 167 12.95 4.50 8.71
CA THR A 167 14.07 3.57 8.47
C THR A 167 13.71 2.50 7.44
N PHE A 168 12.51 1.94 7.52
CA PHE A 168 12.03 0.91 6.62
C PHE A 168 12.01 1.39 5.16
N LEU A 169 11.44 2.58 4.89
CA LEU A 169 11.38 3.15 3.55
C LEU A 169 12.77 3.55 3.02
N ALA A 170 13.65 4.07 3.89
CA ALA A 170 15.03 4.36 3.50
C ALA A 170 15.79 3.09 3.10
N VAL A 171 15.66 2.01 3.88
CA VAL A 171 16.27 0.71 3.57
C VAL A 171 15.70 0.13 2.27
N ALA A 172 14.38 0.22 2.08
CA ALA A 172 13.73 -0.26 0.87
C ALA A 172 14.23 0.44 -0.39
N GLU A 173 14.31 1.78 -0.37
CA GLU A 173 14.78 2.55 -1.51
C GLU A 173 16.28 2.33 -1.76
N ALA A 174 17.09 2.20 -0.70
CA ALA A 174 18.50 1.86 -0.83
C ALA A 174 18.73 0.45 -1.43
N LEU A 175 17.96 -0.56 -1.00
CA LEU A 175 17.98 -1.89 -1.60
C LEU A 175 17.53 -1.86 -3.06
N ARG A 176 16.53 -1.06 -3.41
CA ARG A 176 16.11 -0.88 -4.80
C ARG A 176 17.26 -0.37 -5.66
N LEU A 177 17.96 0.67 -5.20
CA LEU A 177 19.10 1.26 -5.90
C LEU A 177 20.27 0.28 -6.03
N LEU A 178 20.56 -0.48 -4.97
CA LEU A 178 21.63 -1.47 -4.93
C LEU A 178 21.35 -2.64 -5.89
N LEU A 179 20.18 -3.26 -5.77
CA LEU A 179 19.81 -4.46 -6.52
C LEU A 179 19.45 -4.17 -7.98
N SER A 180 19.00 -2.94 -8.30
CA SER A 180 18.89 -2.47 -9.69
C SER A 180 20.23 -2.02 -10.29
N ARG A 181 21.34 -2.16 -9.55
CA ARG A 181 22.71 -1.77 -9.96
C ARG A 181 22.89 -0.27 -10.25
N GLN A 182 22.00 0.57 -9.74
CA GLN A 182 22.14 2.03 -9.84
C GLN A 182 23.19 2.57 -8.87
N LYS A 183 23.40 1.86 -7.76
CA LYS A 183 24.48 2.10 -6.80
C LYS A 183 25.21 0.79 -6.56
N SER A 184 26.51 0.89 -6.32
CA SER A 184 27.38 -0.29 -6.12
C SER A 184 27.46 -0.73 -4.65
N LYS A 185 27.16 0.15 -3.71
CA LYS A 185 27.30 -0.08 -2.28
C LYS A 185 26.25 0.67 -1.48
N MET A 186 25.76 0.04 -0.43
CA MET A 186 24.91 0.63 0.61
C MET A 186 25.70 0.69 1.91
N ILE A 187 25.79 1.87 2.49
CA ILE A 187 26.47 2.06 3.78
C ILE A 187 25.40 2.47 4.80
N ILE A 188 25.35 1.73 5.91
CA ILE A 188 24.47 2.02 7.04
C ILE A 188 25.34 2.47 8.20
N SER A 189 25.11 3.68 8.68
CA SER A 189 25.83 4.22 9.82
C SER A 189 24.89 4.65 10.94
N ARG A 190 25.30 4.40 12.17
CA ARG A 190 24.59 4.84 13.36
C ARG A 190 25.59 5.26 14.44
N PRO A 191 25.32 6.34 15.20
CA PRO A 191 26.06 6.63 16.43
C PRO A 191 25.83 5.48 17.43
N VAL A 192 26.91 4.91 17.93
CA VAL A 192 26.86 3.79 18.90
C VAL A 192 27.11 4.26 20.34
N VAL A 193 27.26 5.55 20.52
CA VAL A 193 27.48 6.13 21.86
C VAL A 193 26.15 6.59 22.43
N GLU A 194 25.61 5.84 23.36
CA GLU A 194 24.54 6.35 24.21
C GLU A 194 25.09 7.37 25.20
N ALA A 195 24.32 8.42 25.43
CA ALA A 195 24.68 9.44 26.40
C ALA A 195 24.72 8.80 27.80
N GLY A 196 25.93 8.42 28.26
CA GLY A 196 26.18 7.93 29.61
C GLY A 196 26.61 6.47 29.77
N GLU A 197 26.60 5.65 28.70
CA GLU A 197 27.09 4.27 28.78
C GLU A 197 28.36 4.08 27.93
N SER A 198 29.40 3.53 28.54
CA SER A 198 30.60 3.14 27.78
C SER A 198 30.38 1.77 27.14
N LEU A 199 30.74 1.59 25.88
CA LEU A 199 30.75 0.31 25.14
C LEU A 199 31.44 -0.85 25.92
N GLY A 200 32.16 -0.54 27.01
CA GLY A 200 32.79 -1.52 27.87
C GLY A 200 31.87 -2.40 28.69
N PHE A 201 30.59 -2.07 28.84
CA PHE A 201 29.64 -2.82 29.67
C PHE A 201 28.99 -4.04 29.00
N LEU A 202 29.01 -4.14 27.67
CA LEU A 202 28.48 -5.31 26.97
C LEU A 202 29.59 -6.37 26.78
N PRO A 203 29.33 -7.65 27.11
CA PRO A 203 30.28 -8.73 26.88
C PRO A 203 30.40 -9.04 25.37
N GLY A 204 31.58 -9.44 24.91
CA GLY A 204 31.85 -9.82 23.54
C GLY A 204 32.81 -8.86 22.79
N ASP A 205 33.08 -9.18 21.54
CA ASP A 205 33.90 -8.34 20.66
C ASP A 205 33.12 -7.09 20.21
N LEU A 206 33.77 -6.23 19.44
CA LEU A 206 33.15 -4.97 18.99
C LEU A 206 31.89 -5.23 18.13
N GLN A 207 31.88 -6.31 17.36
CA GLN A 207 30.74 -6.68 16.51
C GLN A 207 29.55 -7.16 17.34
N ASP A 208 29.79 -7.96 18.37
CA ASP A 208 28.75 -8.41 19.30
C ASP A 208 28.07 -7.27 20.05
N LYS A 209 28.84 -6.25 20.40
CA LYS A 209 28.34 -5.04 21.06
C LYS A 209 27.52 -4.15 20.15
N LEU A 210 27.79 -4.20 18.84
CA LEU A 210 27.10 -3.42 17.82
C LEU A 210 25.79 -4.07 17.35
N ASN A 211 25.69 -5.41 17.40
CA ASN A 211 24.57 -6.19 16.91
C ASN A 211 23.18 -5.70 17.37
N PRO A 212 22.93 -5.35 18.64
CA PRO A 212 21.61 -4.87 19.07
C PRO A 212 21.17 -3.57 18.36
N TYR A 213 22.12 -2.68 18.06
CA TYR A 213 21.84 -1.40 17.42
C TYR A 213 21.64 -1.53 15.90
N LEU A 214 22.15 -2.60 15.31
CA LEU A 214 22.08 -2.87 13.87
C LEU A 214 20.92 -3.77 13.49
N ARG A 215 20.38 -4.53 14.46
CA ARG A 215 19.29 -5.45 14.24
C ARG A 215 18.07 -4.86 13.54
N PRO A 216 17.60 -3.62 13.85
CA PRO A 216 16.47 -3.02 13.14
C PRO A 216 16.68 -2.86 11.63
N PHE A 217 17.93 -2.71 11.18
CA PHE A 217 18.23 -2.64 9.75
C PHE A 217 18.19 -4.02 9.09
N TYR A 218 18.72 -5.05 9.77
CA TYR A 218 18.62 -6.43 9.30
C TYR A 218 17.16 -6.88 9.23
N ASP A 219 16.38 -6.60 10.28
CA ASP A 219 14.95 -6.93 10.32
C ASP A 219 14.21 -6.22 9.16
N ALA A 220 14.51 -4.95 8.90
CA ALA A 220 13.91 -4.22 7.79
C ALA A 220 14.30 -4.82 6.43
N MET A 221 15.56 -5.20 6.22
CA MET A 221 16.01 -5.85 4.99
C MET A 221 15.35 -7.22 4.79
N GLU A 222 15.31 -8.05 5.83
CA GLU A 222 14.71 -9.39 5.80
C GLU A 222 13.18 -9.37 5.57
N MET A 223 12.51 -8.27 5.92
CA MET A 223 11.10 -8.05 5.56
C MET A 223 10.90 -7.76 4.07
N ILE A 224 11.93 -7.32 3.36
CA ILE A 224 11.87 -6.88 1.97
C ILE A 224 12.38 -7.96 1.03
N ILE A 225 13.56 -8.53 1.32
CA ILE A 225 14.22 -9.55 0.49
C ILE A 225 14.56 -10.79 1.33
N PRO A 226 14.73 -11.96 0.69
CA PRO A 226 15.09 -13.18 1.39
C PRO A 226 16.39 -13.03 2.20
N ARG A 227 16.40 -13.61 3.41
CA ARG A 227 17.53 -13.57 4.35
C ARG A 227 18.85 -13.99 3.73
N GLU A 228 18.82 -15.02 2.89
CA GLU A 228 20.00 -15.52 2.17
C GLU A 228 20.59 -14.46 1.22
N THR A 229 19.74 -13.62 0.65
CA THR A 229 20.18 -12.49 -0.20
C THR A 229 20.82 -11.40 0.64
N VAL A 230 20.24 -11.05 1.80
CA VAL A 230 20.85 -10.10 2.74
C VAL A 230 22.23 -10.57 3.14
N LYS A 231 22.37 -11.84 3.54
CA LYS A 231 23.65 -12.43 3.94
C LYS A 231 24.71 -12.31 2.83
N ARG A 232 24.36 -12.69 1.59
CA ARG A 232 25.30 -12.57 0.45
C ARG A 232 25.72 -11.14 0.17
N LEU A 233 24.81 -10.16 0.31
CA LEU A 233 25.13 -8.74 0.09
C LEU A 233 26.08 -8.19 1.15
N VAL A 234 25.95 -8.61 2.40
CA VAL A 234 26.87 -8.26 3.49
C VAL A 234 28.23 -8.93 3.30
N GLU A 235 28.25 -10.23 3.04
CA GLU A 235 29.51 -10.98 2.81
C GLU A 235 30.29 -10.48 1.59
N SER A 236 29.61 -10.01 0.54
CA SER A 236 30.26 -9.42 -0.63
C SER A 236 30.73 -7.98 -0.42
N GLY A 237 30.43 -7.38 0.72
CA GLY A 237 30.73 -5.97 0.99
C GLY A 237 29.84 -4.96 0.22
N ALA A 238 28.79 -5.45 -0.48
CA ALA A 238 27.82 -4.56 -1.12
C ALA A 238 26.95 -3.81 -0.10
N ILE A 239 26.75 -4.39 1.08
CA ILE A 239 26.18 -3.72 2.25
C ILE A 239 27.25 -3.66 3.31
N GLU A 240 27.59 -2.46 3.76
CA GLU A 240 28.50 -2.21 4.85
C GLU A 240 27.77 -1.50 6.00
N ILE A 241 28.00 -1.99 7.20
CA ILE A 241 27.44 -1.39 8.40
C ILE A 241 28.60 -0.95 9.26
N ALA A 242 28.71 0.35 9.44
CA ALA A 242 29.82 0.96 10.17
C ALA A 242 29.32 1.94 11.24
N PRO A 243 29.85 1.89 12.47
CA PRO A 243 29.63 2.96 13.44
C PRO A 243 30.12 4.30 12.89
N LEU A 244 29.38 5.37 13.19
CA LEU A 244 29.73 6.70 12.68
C LEU A 244 31.16 7.15 13.05
N ALA A 245 31.64 6.65 14.19
CA ALA A 245 33.01 6.97 14.67
C ALA A 245 34.14 6.30 13.84
N TYR A 246 33.80 5.36 12.96
CA TYR A 246 34.76 4.61 12.13
C TYR A 246 34.59 4.88 10.62
N MET A 247 33.85 5.92 10.26
CA MET A 247 33.65 6.35 8.86
C MET A 247 34.65 7.44 8.47
#